data_4c78ccce0cf8ebabba78953768c1fd28
#
_entry.id   4c78ccce0cf8ebabba78953768c1fd28
#
_cell.length_a   1.000
_cell.length_b   1.000
_cell.length_c   1.000
_cell.angle_alpha   90.00
_cell.angle_beta   90.00
_cell.angle_gamma   90.00
#
_symmetry.space_group_name_H-M   'P 1'
#
loop_
_entity.id
_entity.type
_entity.pdbx_description
1 polymer ?
#
loop_
_entity_poly.entity_id
_entity_poly.type
_entity_poly.pdbx_seq_one_letter_code
_entity_poly.pdbx_strand_id
1 'polypeptide(L)'
;MDGLEARGVVGPYALQGVDLALRPGEWVALLGPNGSGKSTLLRVLAGLLRPKEGEVFLEGRPLRAYGSYHRGRLLGYLPQNGPYPEGLWAEEVVRLGRLPHQGLWGQERREDREAVEWALEVTGTSPLRRRTLATLSGGERQRVLLARALAGRPKYLLLDEPTTFLDLEHQGEVVALLRRLSGLGVGVLSVLHDPNQAALAHRVAVLEGGRLLAEGPPGAVLLEAFLQRLYGPRVRVAKLEGNRPHVYLDG
;
A
#
# COMPACT_ATOMS: atom_id res chain seq x y z
N MET A 1 -20.85 -3.42 6.58
CA MET A 1 -19.54 -3.89 7.05
C MET A 1 -18.59 -2.71 6.86
N ASP A 2 -17.80 -2.42 7.90
CA ASP A 2 -16.84 -1.32 7.84
C ASP A 2 -15.56 -1.83 7.17
N GLY A 3 -15.20 -1.25 6.02
CA GLY A 3 -14.04 -1.69 5.25
C GLY A 3 -13.93 -1.01 3.89
N LEU A 4 -12.81 -1.28 3.20
CA LEU A 4 -12.63 -0.99 1.78
C LEU A 4 -12.74 -2.32 1.02
N GLU A 5 -13.72 -2.44 0.13
CA GLU A 5 -14.06 -3.71 -0.52
C GLU A 5 -14.16 -3.55 -2.03
N ALA A 6 -13.53 -4.44 -2.77
CA ALA A 6 -13.81 -4.71 -4.18
C ALA A 6 -14.78 -5.89 -4.25
N ARG A 7 -15.87 -5.77 -5.02
CA ARG A 7 -16.85 -6.83 -5.25
C ARG A 7 -17.03 -7.08 -6.75
N GLY A 8 -16.65 -8.27 -7.20
CA GLY A 8 -16.77 -8.70 -8.58
C GLY A 8 -16.06 -7.77 -9.58
N VAL A 9 -14.95 -7.15 -9.18
CA VAL A 9 -14.30 -6.10 -9.97
C VAL A 9 -13.69 -6.68 -11.24
N VAL A 10 -14.23 -6.30 -12.39
CA VAL A 10 -13.64 -6.47 -13.71
C VAL A 10 -13.03 -5.13 -14.12
N GLY A 11 -11.72 -5.10 -14.38
CA GLY A 11 -11.02 -3.86 -14.63
C GLY A 11 -10.80 -3.54 -16.10
N PRO A 12 -10.43 -2.31 -16.41
CA PRO A 12 -9.63 -2.06 -17.59
C PRO A 12 -8.33 -2.87 -17.44
N TYR A 13 -7.86 -3.48 -18.51
CA TYR A 13 -6.67 -4.34 -18.58
C TYR A 13 -6.89 -5.77 -18.03
N ALA A 14 -6.35 -6.11 -16.85
CA ALA A 14 -6.16 -7.50 -16.44
C ALA A 14 -7.21 -8.06 -15.46
N LEU A 15 -7.99 -7.25 -14.74
CA LEU A 15 -8.87 -7.75 -13.65
C LEU A 15 -10.09 -8.49 -14.18
N GLN A 16 -10.38 -9.66 -13.60
CA GLN A 16 -11.41 -10.59 -14.03
C GLN A 16 -12.27 -11.08 -12.83
N GLY A 17 -13.11 -10.20 -12.28
CA GLY A 17 -14.01 -10.55 -11.17
C GLY A 17 -13.29 -10.72 -9.84
N VAL A 18 -12.56 -9.67 -9.39
CA VAL A 18 -11.83 -9.70 -8.13
C VAL A 18 -12.72 -9.29 -6.98
N ASP A 19 -12.76 -10.15 -5.95
CA ASP A 19 -13.33 -9.85 -4.64
C ASP A 19 -12.19 -9.74 -3.63
N LEU A 20 -12.04 -8.59 -2.97
CA LEU A 20 -11.04 -8.35 -1.94
C LEU A 20 -11.57 -7.36 -0.92
N ALA A 21 -11.45 -7.67 0.36
CA ALA A 21 -11.81 -6.78 1.45
C ALA A 21 -10.57 -6.41 2.27
N LEU A 22 -10.48 -5.15 2.70
CA LEU A 22 -9.49 -4.63 3.62
C LEU A 22 -10.21 -4.03 4.83
N ARG A 23 -9.89 -4.52 6.02
CA ARG A 23 -10.48 -4.06 7.29
C ARG A 23 -9.59 -3.03 7.97
N PRO A 24 -10.17 -2.13 8.78
CA PRO A 24 -9.36 -1.29 9.67
C PRO A 24 -8.48 -2.15 10.58
N GLY A 25 -7.23 -1.74 10.79
CA GLY A 25 -6.29 -2.47 11.64
C GLY A 25 -5.69 -3.74 11.00
N GLU A 26 -6.02 -4.04 9.75
CA GLU A 26 -5.49 -5.19 9.03
C GLU A 26 -4.38 -4.76 8.09
N TRP A 27 -3.33 -5.56 7.97
CA TRP A 27 -2.36 -5.46 6.90
C TRP A 27 -2.49 -6.66 5.96
N VAL A 28 -2.85 -6.39 4.71
CA VAL A 28 -2.94 -7.35 3.61
C VAL A 28 -1.75 -7.12 2.67
N ALA A 29 -0.98 -8.17 2.42
CA ALA A 29 0.07 -8.18 1.40
C ALA A 29 -0.48 -8.79 0.10
N LEU A 30 -0.38 -8.06 -1.01
CA LEU A 30 -0.81 -8.51 -2.33
C LEU A 30 0.41 -8.96 -3.14
N LEU A 31 0.49 -10.25 -3.42
CA LEU A 31 1.52 -10.90 -4.24
C LEU A 31 0.98 -11.28 -5.62
N GLY A 32 1.88 -11.65 -6.51
CA GLY A 32 1.57 -12.20 -7.83
C GLY A 32 2.58 -11.79 -8.89
N PRO A 33 2.60 -12.47 -10.04
CA PRO A 33 3.51 -12.16 -11.15
C PRO A 33 3.34 -10.75 -11.70
N ASN A 34 4.35 -10.28 -12.43
CA ASN A 34 4.24 -9.01 -13.16
C ASN A 34 3.10 -9.10 -14.19
N GLY A 35 2.34 -8.02 -14.34
CA GLY A 35 1.19 -7.98 -15.23
C GLY A 35 -0.08 -8.65 -14.69
N SER A 36 -0.09 -9.23 -13.48
CA SER A 36 -1.28 -9.88 -12.92
C SER A 36 -2.43 -8.92 -12.55
N GLY A 37 -2.20 -7.60 -12.56
CA GLY A 37 -3.24 -6.60 -12.29
C GLY A 37 -3.18 -5.95 -10.90
N LYS A 38 -2.12 -6.20 -10.10
CA LYS A 38 -1.98 -5.67 -8.72
C LYS A 38 -2.12 -4.14 -8.65
N SER A 39 -1.32 -3.41 -9.42
CA SER A 39 -1.38 -1.94 -9.48
C SER A 39 -2.72 -1.44 -10.02
N THR A 40 -3.34 -2.18 -10.96
CA THR A 40 -4.68 -1.87 -11.46
C THR A 40 -5.72 -2.00 -10.35
N LEU A 41 -5.67 -3.07 -9.56
CA LEU A 41 -6.55 -3.28 -8.41
C LEU A 41 -6.41 -2.17 -7.38
N LEU A 42 -5.17 -1.78 -7.03
CA LEU A 42 -4.93 -0.67 -6.11
C LEU A 42 -5.53 0.64 -6.64
N ARG A 43 -5.34 0.94 -7.92
CA ARG A 43 -5.92 2.16 -8.54
C ARG A 43 -7.44 2.14 -8.56
N VAL A 44 -8.06 0.98 -8.76
CA VAL A 44 -9.52 0.82 -8.69
C VAL A 44 -10.00 1.03 -7.26
N LEU A 45 -9.34 0.43 -6.25
CA LEU A 45 -9.64 0.61 -4.83
C LEU A 45 -9.44 2.07 -4.37
N ALA A 46 -8.44 2.77 -4.91
CA ALA A 46 -8.21 4.18 -4.66
C ALA A 46 -9.24 5.11 -5.35
N GLY A 47 -10.09 4.57 -6.24
CA GLY A 47 -11.03 5.33 -7.05
C GLY A 47 -10.37 6.18 -8.14
N LEU A 48 -9.15 5.81 -8.55
CA LEU A 48 -8.39 6.44 -9.65
C LEU A 48 -8.73 5.81 -11.00
N LEU A 49 -9.21 4.58 -11.00
CA LEU A 49 -9.73 3.88 -12.17
C LEU A 49 -11.14 3.39 -11.89
N ARG A 50 -12.01 3.46 -12.89
CA ARG A 50 -13.37 2.87 -12.80
C ARG A 50 -13.31 1.42 -13.26
N PRO A 51 -13.91 0.48 -12.51
CA PRO A 51 -14.11 -0.88 -12.99
C PRO A 51 -15.09 -0.88 -14.18
N LYS A 52 -14.97 -1.88 -15.06
CA LYS A 52 -15.96 -2.13 -16.13
C LYS A 52 -17.21 -2.79 -15.56
N GLU A 53 -17.02 -3.73 -14.63
CA GLU A 53 -18.07 -4.44 -13.90
C GLU A 53 -17.68 -4.56 -12.43
N GLY A 54 -18.65 -4.85 -11.60
CA GLY A 54 -18.46 -4.87 -10.15
C GLY A 54 -18.40 -3.47 -9.55
N GLU A 55 -18.12 -3.39 -8.28
CA GLU A 55 -18.14 -2.12 -7.54
C GLU A 55 -17.15 -2.13 -6.37
N VAL A 56 -16.65 -0.94 -6.02
CA VAL A 56 -15.86 -0.72 -4.82
C VAL A 56 -16.74 -0.05 -3.77
N PHE A 57 -16.66 -0.57 -2.54
CA PHE A 57 -17.34 -0.01 -1.37
C PHE A 57 -16.29 0.53 -0.38
N LEU A 58 -16.58 1.66 0.20
CA LEU A 58 -15.84 2.27 1.29
C LEU A 58 -16.80 2.50 2.44
N GLU A 59 -16.52 1.91 3.62
CA GLU A 59 -17.39 2.03 4.80
C GLU A 59 -18.87 1.68 4.48
N GLY A 60 -19.07 0.60 3.73
CA GLY A 60 -20.40 0.12 3.35
C GLY A 60 -21.14 0.94 2.29
N ARG A 61 -20.55 2.02 1.77
CA ARG A 61 -21.14 2.84 0.71
C ARG A 61 -20.35 2.71 -0.59
N PRO A 62 -20.98 2.74 -1.77
CA PRO A 62 -20.27 2.78 -3.04
C PRO A 62 -19.22 3.90 -3.08
N LEU A 63 -17.99 3.57 -3.47
CA LEU A 63 -16.88 4.52 -3.52
C LEU A 63 -17.18 5.75 -4.41
N ARG A 64 -17.97 5.53 -5.47
CA ARG A 64 -18.44 6.59 -6.39
C ARG A 64 -19.35 7.62 -5.71
N ALA A 65 -19.98 7.28 -4.58
CA ALA A 65 -20.84 8.21 -3.83
C ALA A 65 -20.03 9.22 -3.00
N TYR A 66 -18.71 9.02 -2.88
CA TYR A 66 -17.84 9.94 -2.18
C TYR A 66 -17.24 10.97 -3.14
N GLY A 67 -17.32 12.25 -2.79
CA GLY A 67 -16.52 13.29 -3.47
C GLY A 67 -15.02 13.07 -3.28
N SER A 68 -14.20 13.60 -4.20
CA SER A 68 -12.73 13.40 -4.21
C SER A 68 -12.05 13.81 -2.90
N TYR A 69 -12.43 14.92 -2.31
CA TYR A 69 -11.91 15.38 -1.01
C TYR A 69 -12.23 14.40 0.13
N HIS A 70 -13.47 13.89 0.16
CA HIS A 70 -13.88 12.94 1.20
C HIS A 70 -13.13 11.61 1.06
N ARG A 71 -12.97 11.11 -0.16
CA ARG A 71 -12.12 9.93 -0.43
C ARG A 71 -10.68 10.15 0.01
N GLY A 72 -10.09 11.29 -0.34
CA GLY A 72 -8.71 11.64 0.02
C GLY A 72 -8.45 11.77 1.52
N ARG A 73 -9.50 12.00 2.34
CA ARG A 73 -9.39 11.94 3.80
C ARG A 73 -9.35 10.53 4.36
N LEU A 74 -9.99 9.58 3.67
CA LEU A 74 -10.09 8.19 4.13
C LEU A 74 -9.05 7.28 3.50
N LEU A 75 -8.60 7.60 2.27
CA LEU A 75 -7.70 6.76 1.48
C LEU A 75 -6.36 7.47 1.25
N GLY A 76 -5.27 6.89 1.74
CA GLY A 76 -3.91 7.23 1.34
C GLY A 76 -3.47 6.31 0.19
N TYR A 77 -2.81 6.86 -0.83
CA TYR A 77 -2.30 6.08 -1.95
C TYR A 77 -0.85 6.46 -2.28
N LEU A 78 0.01 5.46 -2.32
CA LEU A 78 1.38 5.56 -2.80
C LEU A 78 1.52 4.77 -4.10
N PRO A 79 1.66 5.40 -5.28
CA PRO A 79 1.92 4.71 -6.54
C PRO A 79 3.38 4.24 -6.63
N GLN A 80 3.62 3.18 -7.40
CA GLN A 80 4.97 2.70 -7.71
C GLN A 80 5.82 3.78 -8.42
N ASN A 81 5.21 4.44 -9.41
CA ASN A 81 5.81 5.53 -10.16
C ASN A 81 4.80 6.67 -10.33
N GLY A 82 5.27 7.90 -10.34
CA GLY A 82 4.41 9.04 -10.60
C GLY A 82 5.23 10.29 -10.93
N PRO A 83 4.63 11.30 -11.56
CA PRO A 83 5.23 12.60 -11.67
C PRO A 83 5.34 13.21 -10.27
N TYR A 84 6.55 13.54 -9.87
CA TYR A 84 6.80 14.19 -8.60
C TYR A 84 7.32 15.60 -8.83
N PRO A 85 6.90 16.57 -8.02
CA PRO A 85 7.39 17.94 -8.14
C PRO A 85 8.83 18.02 -7.63
N GLU A 86 9.80 17.76 -8.50
CA GLU A 86 11.22 17.66 -8.17
C GLU A 86 11.81 18.91 -7.48
N GLY A 87 11.26 20.08 -7.79
CA GLY A 87 11.68 21.37 -7.23
C GLY A 87 11.16 21.66 -5.83
N LEU A 88 10.20 20.88 -5.33
CA LEU A 88 9.66 21.09 -3.99
C LEU A 88 10.56 20.48 -2.92
N TRP A 89 10.58 21.10 -1.74
CA TRP A 89 11.17 20.52 -0.54
C TRP A 89 10.37 19.33 -0.04
N ALA A 90 11.04 18.38 0.60
CA ALA A 90 10.40 17.17 1.14
C ALA A 90 9.20 17.52 2.05
N GLU A 91 9.32 18.52 2.92
CA GLU A 91 8.22 18.98 3.77
C GLU A 91 7.03 19.51 2.95
N GLU A 92 7.27 20.25 1.88
CA GLU A 92 6.19 20.76 1.01
C GLU A 92 5.45 19.61 0.33
N VAL A 93 6.21 18.59 -0.11
CA VAL A 93 5.62 17.38 -0.69
C VAL A 93 4.74 16.65 0.34
N VAL A 94 5.21 16.51 1.58
CA VAL A 94 4.43 15.88 2.65
C VAL A 94 3.16 16.69 2.96
N ARG A 95 3.25 18.02 2.95
CA ARG A 95 2.08 18.92 3.11
C ARG A 95 0.99 18.71 2.05
N LEU A 96 1.35 18.30 0.82
CA LEU A 96 0.35 17.97 -0.22
C LEU A 96 -0.60 16.86 0.23
N GLY A 97 -0.20 15.97 1.14
CA GLY A 97 -1.06 14.97 1.75
C GLY A 97 -2.22 15.56 2.56
N ARG A 98 -2.14 16.84 2.94
CA ARG A 98 -3.20 17.55 3.68
C ARG A 98 -4.22 18.25 2.80
N LEU A 99 -4.01 18.33 1.48
CA LEU A 99 -4.95 19.00 0.56
C LEU A 99 -6.42 18.57 0.73
N PRO A 100 -6.75 17.28 0.95
CA PRO A 100 -8.13 16.88 1.18
C PRO A 100 -8.76 17.45 2.46
N HIS A 101 -7.97 17.94 3.40
CA HIS A 101 -8.41 18.49 4.69
C HIS A 101 -8.51 20.02 4.67
N GLN A 102 -7.76 20.66 3.78
CA GLN A 102 -7.81 22.10 3.57
C GLN A 102 -9.06 22.43 2.74
N GLY A 103 -9.93 23.28 3.27
CA GLY A 103 -11.12 23.69 2.54
C GLY A 103 -10.79 24.45 1.24
N LEU A 104 -11.82 24.99 0.55
CA LEU A 104 -11.68 25.76 -0.70
C LEU A 104 -10.69 26.94 -0.61
N TRP A 105 -10.44 27.45 0.57
CA TRP A 105 -9.55 28.60 0.83
C TRP A 105 -8.11 28.19 1.19
N GLY A 106 -7.78 26.87 1.23
CA GLY A 106 -6.42 26.39 1.42
C GLY A 106 -5.73 26.80 2.73
N GLN A 107 -6.47 27.24 3.75
CA GLN A 107 -5.88 27.68 5.01
C GLN A 107 -5.34 26.48 5.81
N GLU A 108 -4.04 26.50 6.06
CA GLU A 108 -3.38 25.51 6.91
C GLU A 108 -3.79 25.73 8.37
N ARG A 109 -4.30 24.66 9.00
CA ARG A 109 -4.68 24.62 10.41
C ARG A 109 -3.56 24.02 11.25
N ARG A 110 -3.68 24.16 12.57
CA ARG A 110 -2.74 23.55 13.53
C ARG A 110 -2.68 22.02 13.35
N GLU A 111 -3.82 21.39 13.17
CA GLU A 111 -3.91 19.93 12.96
C GLU A 111 -3.18 19.47 11.68
N ASP A 112 -3.12 20.32 10.65
CA ASP A 112 -2.40 20.02 9.41
C ASP A 112 -0.89 19.96 9.66
N ARG A 113 -0.37 20.94 10.41
CA ARG A 113 1.05 20.96 10.80
C ARG A 113 1.42 19.78 11.68
N GLU A 114 0.60 19.47 12.68
CA GLU A 114 0.80 18.32 13.57
C GLU A 114 0.78 16.99 12.78
N ALA A 115 -0.08 16.86 11.76
CA ALA A 115 -0.13 15.69 10.91
C ALA A 115 1.11 15.56 10.00
N VAL A 116 1.62 16.67 9.49
CA VAL A 116 2.87 16.71 8.70
C VAL A 116 4.07 16.33 9.57
N GLU A 117 4.22 16.93 10.76
CA GLU A 117 5.30 16.59 11.70
C GLU A 117 5.27 15.10 12.05
N TRP A 118 4.11 14.59 12.45
CA TRP A 118 3.95 13.17 12.75
C TRP A 118 4.34 12.27 11.54
N ALA A 119 3.93 12.64 10.32
CA ALA A 119 4.27 11.86 9.14
C ALA A 119 5.78 11.86 8.85
N LEU A 120 6.45 13.01 9.01
CA LEU A 120 7.90 13.12 8.87
C LEU A 120 8.64 12.28 9.93
N GLU A 121 8.19 12.32 11.18
CA GLU A 121 8.79 11.55 12.28
C GLU A 121 8.64 10.05 12.09
N VAL A 122 7.41 9.58 11.80
CA VAL A 122 7.10 8.15 11.73
C VAL A 122 7.77 7.46 10.55
N THR A 123 8.13 8.20 9.49
CA THR A 123 8.86 7.72 8.32
C THR A 123 10.36 7.99 8.37
N GLY A 124 10.87 8.59 9.47
CA GLY A 124 12.28 8.94 9.61
C GLY A 124 12.77 9.99 8.60
N THR A 125 11.85 10.80 8.03
CA THR A 125 12.20 11.80 7.00
C THR A 125 12.36 13.22 7.50
N SER A 126 12.24 13.47 8.81
CA SER A 126 12.46 14.79 9.43
C SER A 126 13.81 15.43 9.06
N PRO A 127 14.95 14.70 8.99
CA PRO A 127 16.22 15.29 8.55
C PRO A 127 16.21 15.76 7.08
N LEU A 128 15.30 15.25 6.26
CA LEU A 128 15.22 15.53 4.82
C LEU A 128 14.34 16.74 4.51
N ARG A 129 13.62 17.29 5.49
CA ARG A 129 12.54 18.28 5.30
C ARG A 129 12.90 19.46 4.41
N ARG A 130 14.16 19.94 4.45
CA ARG A 130 14.68 21.08 3.67
C ARG A 130 15.52 20.67 2.46
N ARG A 131 15.45 19.42 2.03
CA ARG A 131 16.05 18.95 0.78
C ARG A 131 14.99 18.86 -0.31
N THR A 132 15.34 19.23 -1.53
CA THR A 132 14.44 19.08 -2.69
C THR A 132 14.36 17.61 -3.12
N LEU A 133 13.21 17.16 -3.64
CA LEU A 133 13.04 15.79 -4.09
C LEU A 133 14.08 15.35 -5.12
N ALA A 134 14.55 16.28 -5.97
CA ALA A 134 15.59 16.02 -6.96
C ALA A 134 16.93 15.59 -6.34
N THR A 135 17.23 16.04 -5.11
CA THR A 135 18.50 15.76 -4.41
C THR A 135 18.46 14.52 -3.53
N LEU A 136 17.30 13.86 -3.43
CA LEU A 136 17.11 12.67 -2.62
C LEU A 136 17.49 11.40 -3.39
N SER A 137 18.07 10.43 -2.69
CA SER A 137 18.20 9.07 -3.21
C SER A 137 16.82 8.47 -3.50
N GLY A 138 16.76 7.38 -4.26
CA GLY A 138 15.50 6.68 -4.54
C GLY A 138 14.77 6.27 -3.26
N GLY A 139 15.50 5.75 -2.27
CA GLY A 139 14.95 5.34 -0.98
C GLY A 139 14.48 6.50 -0.11
N GLU A 140 15.26 7.57 0.00
CA GLU A 140 14.85 8.79 0.71
C GLU A 140 13.57 9.38 0.10
N ARG A 141 13.52 9.43 -1.24
CA ARG A 141 12.34 9.89 -1.97
C ARG A 141 11.12 9.03 -1.68
N GLN A 142 11.27 7.71 -1.71
CA GLN A 142 10.17 6.76 -1.42
C GLN A 142 9.60 6.97 -0.02
N ARG A 143 10.46 7.17 1.00
CA ARG A 143 10.02 7.47 2.37
C ARG A 143 9.30 8.81 2.49
N VAL A 144 9.75 9.85 1.78
CA VAL A 144 9.05 11.15 1.73
C VAL A 144 7.66 11.01 1.08
N LEU A 145 7.53 10.20 0.02
CA LEU A 145 6.24 9.96 -0.62
C LEU A 145 5.31 9.12 0.26
N LEU A 146 5.85 8.19 1.05
CA LEU A 146 5.10 7.49 2.08
C LEU A 146 4.62 8.46 3.17
N ALA A 147 5.49 9.38 3.63
CA ALA A 147 5.12 10.44 4.56
C ALA A 147 3.97 11.30 4.01
N ARG A 148 4.00 11.66 2.73
CA ARG A 148 2.90 12.37 2.07
C ARG A 148 1.57 11.61 2.16
N ALA A 149 1.59 10.30 1.88
CA ALA A 149 0.38 9.48 1.96
C ALA A 149 -0.15 9.39 3.40
N LEU A 150 0.76 9.35 4.39
CA LEU A 150 0.43 9.30 5.81
C LEU A 150 -0.02 10.64 6.40
N ALA A 151 0.46 11.77 5.88
CA ALA A 151 0.06 13.10 6.35
C ALA A 151 -1.46 13.33 6.23
N GLY A 152 -2.12 12.66 5.27
CA GLY A 152 -3.58 12.62 5.18
C GLY A 152 -4.29 11.98 6.38
N ARG A 153 -3.56 11.30 7.28
CA ARG A 153 -4.13 10.48 8.36
C ARG A 153 -5.24 9.54 7.86
N PRO A 154 -4.95 8.74 6.82
CA PRO A 154 -5.96 7.92 6.17
C PRO A 154 -6.42 6.78 7.09
N LYS A 155 -7.68 6.34 6.91
CA LYS A 155 -8.21 5.11 7.51
C LYS A 155 -7.70 3.87 6.77
N TYR A 156 -7.45 3.99 5.46
CA TYR A 156 -6.89 2.94 4.60
C TYR A 156 -5.71 3.45 3.81
N LEU A 157 -4.63 2.70 3.79
CA LEU A 157 -3.38 3.00 3.09
C LEU A 157 -3.13 1.95 2.01
N LEU A 158 -3.07 2.39 0.76
CA LEU A 158 -2.84 1.57 -0.41
C LEU A 158 -1.44 1.87 -0.96
N LEU A 159 -0.57 0.86 -1.00
CA LEU A 159 0.84 1.03 -1.33
C LEU A 159 1.23 0.11 -2.49
N ASP A 160 1.68 0.72 -3.57
CA ASP A 160 2.17 0.00 -4.75
C ASP A 160 3.68 -0.09 -4.70
N GLU A 161 4.20 -1.24 -4.28
CA GLU A 161 5.63 -1.57 -4.13
C GLU A 161 6.41 -0.58 -3.23
N PRO A 162 6.02 -0.42 -1.96
CA PRO A 162 6.61 0.60 -1.08
C PRO A 162 8.07 0.34 -0.70
N THR A 163 8.59 -0.88 -0.91
CA THR A 163 9.95 -1.30 -0.57
C THR A 163 10.90 -1.35 -1.77
N THR A 164 10.41 -1.08 -2.98
CA THR A 164 11.24 -1.05 -4.19
C THR A 164 12.23 0.12 -4.13
N PHE A 165 13.46 -0.08 -4.60
CA PHE A 165 14.59 0.87 -4.55
C PHE A 165 15.17 1.14 -3.14
N LEU A 166 14.73 0.41 -2.11
CA LEU A 166 15.30 0.47 -0.78
C LEU A 166 16.36 -0.64 -0.59
N ASP A 167 17.40 -0.35 0.19
CA ASP A 167 18.28 -1.39 0.73
C ASP A 167 17.56 -2.20 1.82
N LEU A 168 18.18 -3.29 2.26
CA LEU A 168 17.58 -4.23 3.21
C LEU A 168 17.18 -3.58 4.55
N GLU A 169 18.00 -2.65 5.06
CA GLU A 169 17.73 -1.95 6.32
C GLU A 169 16.45 -1.11 6.20
N HIS A 170 16.38 -0.27 5.18
CA HIS A 170 15.24 0.59 4.94
C HIS A 170 13.98 -0.20 4.53
N GLN A 171 14.11 -1.33 3.83
CA GLN A 171 12.99 -2.26 3.60
C GLN A 171 12.41 -2.77 4.93
N GLY A 172 13.29 -3.17 5.87
CA GLY A 172 12.90 -3.61 7.20
C GLY A 172 12.14 -2.52 7.97
N GLU A 173 12.62 -1.27 7.90
CA GLU A 173 11.96 -0.12 8.54
C GLU A 173 10.55 0.12 7.96
N VAL A 174 10.38 0.09 6.64
CA VAL A 174 9.06 0.25 6.00
C VAL A 174 8.13 -0.87 6.42
N VAL A 175 8.57 -2.13 6.40
CA VAL A 175 7.77 -3.28 6.82
C VAL A 175 7.35 -3.17 8.29
N ALA A 176 8.27 -2.78 9.18
CA ALA A 176 7.97 -2.53 10.59
C ALA A 176 6.94 -1.39 10.76
N LEU A 177 7.07 -0.33 9.95
CA LEU A 177 6.10 0.77 9.93
C LEU A 177 4.71 0.30 9.50
N LEU A 178 4.58 -0.50 8.42
CA LEU A 178 3.28 -1.02 7.98
C LEU A 178 2.60 -1.83 9.08
N ARG A 179 3.36 -2.67 9.78
CA ARG A 179 2.86 -3.44 10.92
C ARG A 179 2.42 -2.54 12.08
N ARG A 180 3.21 -1.49 12.38
CA ARG A 180 2.84 -0.51 13.42
C ARG A 180 1.58 0.26 13.05
N LEU A 181 1.42 0.69 11.80
CA LEU A 181 0.24 1.41 11.33
C LEU A 181 -1.03 0.55 11.42
N SER A 182 -0.94 -0.73 11.07
CA SER A 182 -2.08 -1.64 11.25
C SER A 182 -2.43 -1.80 12.72
N GLY A 183 -1.45 -1.91 13.62
CA GLY A 183 -1.69 -1.92 15.08
C GLY A 183 -2.33 -0.63 15.63
N LEU A 184 -2.20 0.49 14.90
CA LEU A 184 -2.87 1.77 15.21
C LEU A 184 -4.26 1.90 14.57
N GLY A 185 -4.80 0.85 13.97
CA GLY A 185 -6.14 0.81 13.40
C GLY A 185 -6.21 1.19 11.91
N VAL A 186 -5.07 1.45 11.23
CA VAL A 186 -5.05 1.74 9.79
C VAL A 186 -5.15 0.42 9.02
N GLY A 187 -6.10 0.31 8.09
CA GLY A 187 -6.14 -0.78 7.11
C GLY A 187 -5.03 -0.56 6.05
N VAL A 188 -4.12 -1.52 5.89
CA VAL A 188 -2.99 -1.41 4.95
C VAL A 188 -3.08 -2.49 3.88
N LEU A 189 -3.09 -2.10 2.61
CA LEU A 189 -2.92 -3.00 1.47
C LEU A 189 -1.63 -2.63 0.75
N SER A 190 -0.66 -3.54 0.73
CA SER A 190 0.63 -3.32 0.07
C SER A 190 0.90 -4.37 -0.99
N VAL A 191 1.22 -3.94 -2.21
CA VAL A 191 1.82 -4.80 -3.23
C VAL A 191 3.27 -5.03 -2.84
N LEU A 192 3.67 -6.29 -2.74
CA LEU A 192 5.04 -6.69 -2.41
C LEU A 192 5.56 -7.70 -3.45
N HIS A 193 6.89 -7.74 -3.63
CA HIS A 193 7.55 -8.75 -4.47
C HIS A 193 8.17 -9.86 -3.65
N ASP A 194 8.61 -9.56 -2.42
CA ASP A 194 9.25 -10.52 -1.53
C ASP A 194 8.21 -11.25 -0.67
N PRO A 195 8.04 -12.58 -0.85
CA PRO A 195 7.16 -13.38 -0.01
C PRO A 195 7.55 -13.35 1.47
N ASN A 196 8.83 -13.11 1.81
CA ASN A 196 9.27 -13.01 3.20
C ASN A 196 8.76 -11.75 3.88
N GLN A 197 8.68 -10.63 3.14
CA GLN A 197 8.02 -9.43 3.64
C GLN A 197 6.51 -9.65 3.79
N ALA A 198 5.88 -10.32 2.82
CA ALA A 198 4.46 -10.66 2.87
C ALA A 198 4.11 -11.60 4.03
N ALA A 199 5.04 -12.48 4.44
CA ALA A 199 4.88 -13.37 5.61
C ALA A 199 4.73 -12.62 6.94
N LEU A 200 4.99 -11.32 6.97
CA LEU A 200 4.84 -10.45 8.15
C LEU A 200 3.46 -9.77 8.21
N ALA A 201 2.67 -9.85 7.15
CA ALA A 201 1.32 -9.31 7.09
C ALA A 201 0.32 -10.20 7.88
N HIS A 202 -0.86 -9.67 8.18
CA HIS A 202 -1.93 -10.44 8.79
C HIS A 202 -2.55 -11.43 7.79
N ARG A 203 -2.62 -11.02 6.52
CA ARG A 203 -3.20 -11.79 5.43
C ARG A 203 -2.41 -11.57 4.15
N VAL A 204 -2.25 -12.63 3.39
CA VAL A 204 -1.66 -12.61 2.05
C VAL A 204 -2.76 -12.88 1.04
N ALA A 205 -2.79 -12.10 -0.02
CA ALA A 205 -3.62 -12.29 -1.19
C ALA A 205 -2.73 -12.48 -2.41
N VAL A 206 -3.04 -13.43 -3.29
CA VAL A 206 -2.24 -13.71 -4.49
C VAL A 206 -3.10 -13.51 -5.73
N LEU A 207 -2.67 -12.58 -6.58
CA LEU A 207 -3.33 -12.25 -7.84
C LEU A 207 -2.54 -12.82 -9.02
N GLU A 208 -3.20 -13.59 -9.89
CA GLU A 208 -2.65 -14.11 -11.14
C GLU A 208 -3.69 -14.03 -12.25
N GLY A 209 -3.29 -13.60 -13.45
CA GLY A 209 -4.20 -13.49 -14.59
C GLY A 209 -5.45 -12.64 -14.31
N GLY A 210 -5.35 -11.66 -13.40
CA GLY A 210 -6.47 -10.80 -13.03
C GLY A 210 -7.46 -11.39 -12.04
N ARG A 211 -7.19 -12.58 -11.49
CA ARG A 211 -8.05 -13.27 -10.51
C ARG A 211 -7.33 -13.47 -9.18
N LEU A 212 -8.07 -13.42 -8.11
CA LEU A 212 -7.56 -13.79 -6.81
C LEU A 212 -7.51 -15.33 -6.72
N LEU A 213 -6.28 -15.88 -6.64
CA LEU A 213 -6.07 -17.33 -6.60
C LEU A 213 -6.08 -17.89 -5.20
N ALA A 214 -5.55 -17.16 -4.26
CA ALA A 214 -5.45 -17.55 -2.87
C ALA A 214 -5.50 -16.33 -1.96
N GLU A 215 -6.09 -16.50 -0.80
CA GLU A 215 -6.21 -15.48 0.23
C GLU A 215 -6.31 -16.14 1.60
N GLY A 216 -5.54 -15.65 2.57
CA GLY A 216 -5.55 -16.19 3.92
C GLY A 216 -4.33 -15.80 4.75
N PRO A 217 -4.18 -16.36 5.95
CA PRO A 217 -2.97 -16.20 6.77
C PRO A 217 -1.72 -16.64 5.98
N PRO A 218 -0.55 -16.01 6.22
CA PRO A 218 0.67 -16.31 5.47
C PRO A 218 1.02 -17.80 5.42
N GLY A 219 0.91 -18.52 6.54
CA GLY A 219 1.19 -19.95 6.61
C GLY A 219 0.24 -20.87 5.81
N ALA A 220 -0.95 -20.35 5.45
CA ALA A 220 -1.91 -21.08 4.62
C ALA A 220 -1.74 -20.78 3.13
N VAL A 221 -1.17 -19.62 2.78
CA VAL A 221 -1.02 -19.18 1.38
C VAL A 221 0.39 -19.41 0.85
N LEU A 222 1.43 -19.13 1.67
CA LEU A 222 2.83 -19.24 1.26
C LEU A 222 3.32 -20.70 1.37
N LEU A 223 2.65 -21.60 0.66
CA LEU A 223 2.99 -23.02 0.59
C LEU A 223 3.99 -23.28 -0.55
N GLU A 224 4.97 -24.17 -0.32
CA GLU A 224 6.04 -24.45 -1.28
C GLU A 224 5.50 -24.82 -2.67
N ALA A 225 4.60 -25.81 -2.76
CA ALA A 225 4.04 -26.23 -4.04
C ALA A 225 3.30 -25.08 -4.78
N PHE A 226 2.65 -24.19 -4.05
CA PHE A 226 1.96 -23.04 -4.63
C PHE A 226 2.96 -21.98 -5.13
N LEU A 227 3.99 -21.69 -4.33
CA LEU A 227 5.03 -20.73 -4.71
C LEU A 227 5.91 -21.24 -5.85
N GLN A 228 6.19 -22.56 -5.91
CA GLN A 228 6.90 -23.18 -7.04
C GLN A 228 6.14 -23.01 -8.36
N ARG A 229 4.82 -23.11 -8.33
CA ARG A 229 3.99 -22.86 -9.50
C ARG A 229 4.09 -21.41 -9.98
N LEU A 230 4.17 -20.45 -9.06
CA LEU A 230 4.15 -18.99 -9.37
C LEU A 230 5.54 -18.47 -9.75
N TYR A 231 6.58 -18.94 -9.07
CA TYR A 231 7.93 -18.34 -9.12
C TYR A 231 9.00 -19.30 -9.60
N GLY A 232 8.65 -20.58 -9.83
CA GLY A 232 9.55 -21.59 -10.39
C GLY A 232 9.97 -22.67 -9.40
N PRO A 233 10.49 -23.81 -9.93
CA PRO A 233 10.68 -25.06 -9.17
C PRO A 233 11.80 -25.00 -8.11
N ARG A 234 12.66 -23.98 -8.14
CA ARG A 234 13.73 -23.81 -7.14
C ARG A 234 13.26 -23.16 -5.83
N VAL A 235 12.02 -22.70 -5.78
CA VAL A 235 11.47 -22.09 -4.55
C VAL A 235 11.29 -23.17 -3.49
N ARG A 236 11.77 -22.89 -2.27
CA ARG A 236 11.60 -23.72 -1.08
C ARG A 236 11.01 -22.88 0.04
N VAL A 237 10.31 -23.55 0.95
CA VAL A 237 9.70 -22.92 2.12
C VAL A 237 10.14 -23.65 3.38
N ALA A 238 10.85 -22.94 4.25
CA ALA A 238 11.13 -23.37 5.61
C ALA A 238 10.15 -22.74 6.59
N LYS A 239 10.06 -23.27 7.79
CA LYS A 239 9.32 -22.68 8.89
C LYS A 239 10.30 -22.15 9.92
N LEU A 240 10.22 -20.83 10.19
CA LEU A 240 10.95 -20.18 11.28
C LEU A 240 10.17 -20.29 12.60
N GLU A 241 10.75 -19.81 13.68
CA GLU A 241 10.08 -19.69 14.97
C GLU A 241 8.71 -19.03 14.85
N GLY A 242 7.71 -19.57 15.58
CA GLY A 242 6.31 -19.13 15.46
C GLY A 242 5.59 -19.63 14.22
N ASN A 243 6.11 -20.69 13.55
CA ASN A 243 5.51 -21.31 12.35
C ASN A 243 5.40 -20.36 11.14
N ARG A 244 6.19 -19.27 11.11
CA ARG A 244 6.22 -18.30 10.03
C ARG A 244 6.94 -18.89 8.80
N PRO A 245 6.32 -18.84 7.60
CA PRO A 245 6.98 -19.31 6.38
C PRO A 245 8.18 -18.40 6.03
N HIS A 246 9.28 -19.02 5.64
CA HIS A 246 10.47 -18.38 5.08
C HIS A 246 10.79 -18.99 3.72
N VAL A 247 10.78 -18.14 2.71
CA VAL A 247 10.94 -18.52 1.30
C VAL A 247 12.39 -18.30 0.88
N TYR A 248 13.01 -19.30 0.27
CA TYR A 248 14.37 -19.20 -0.25
C TYR A 248 14.50 -19.97 -1.58
N LEU A 249 15.59 -19.76 -2.29
CA LEU A 249 15.90 -20.47 -3.52
C LEU A 249 16.89 -21.60 -3.21
N ASP A 250 16.57 -22.80 -3.68
CA ASP A 250 17.48 -23.93 -3.69
C ASP A 250 18.50 -23.73 -4.81
N GLY A 251 19.78 -23.89 -4.50
CA GLY A 251 20.92 -23.62 -5.38
C GLY A 251 21.04 -24.56 -6.59
#